data_bef1fc13e197f138f276311d8df727cd
#
_entry.id   bef1fc13e197f138f276311d8df727cd
#
_cell.length_a   1.000
_cell.length_b   1.000
_cell.length_c   1.000
_cell.angle_alpha   90.00
_cell.angle_beta   90.00
_cell.angle_gamma   90.00
#
_symmetry.space_group_name_H-M   'P 1'
#
loop_
_entity.id
_entity.type
_entity.pdbx_description
1 polymer ?
#
loop_
_entity_poly.entity_id
_entity_poly.type
_entity_poly.pdbx_seq_one_letter_code
_entity_poly.pdbx_strand_id
1 'polypeptide(L)'
;MKHSLLAVALVASAVWVGVCGEKAAAVDRDQAIALSEAYKRVLADPTNAAANMEYARLAEAVGQPRKALATYERVLLYDPNNEEALAALVRIRRQLQPDTTLITLEAGFGYESNPLQRNTDLESSLKAYAAGRIEDERRIGDTRWRTLLLGNAEYFGDVSELDWGYLGGVTGPILPVGTVISINPFIGGGVSSLDNAYYYSEAIAGLQFEGYLQGAYQLARLRAGYRSFNEDSVSTDGFYADFVWRWAIPQVVDPDDTLVITPHARWSGIGGVDISNSVFGPNDIKPGDYVSWGARFEYFNQVADWLTLGGGVDFTQTLYDHLYTPDGEKRDDVLIEPLVSAVFNRAFGMQSDLALDYRFQWNQSNDEERDFGNHIVTARVVTRF
;
A
#
# COMPACT_ATOMS: atom_id res chain seq x y z
N MET A 1 0.77 -36.27 -23.45
CA MET A 1 2.09 -35.75 -23.01
C MET A 1 2.54 -34.70 -24.01
N LYS A 2 2.26 -33.45 -23.75
CA LYS A 2 2.89 -32.31 -24.44
C LYS A 2 3.22 -31.29 -23.33
N HIS A 3 4.50 -31.18 -23.02
CA HIS A 3 5.03 -30.19 -22.11
C HIS A 3 4.92 -28.83 -22.80
N SER A 4 4.01 -28.00 -22.37
CA SER A 4 4.00 -26.56 -22.69
C SER A 4 4.80 -25.86 -21.62
N LEU A 5 6.07 -25.59 -21.93
CA LEU A 5 6.90 -24.68 -21.17
C LEU A 5 6.28 -23.28 -21.24
N LEU A 6 5.76 -22.81 -20.11
CA LEU A 6 5.36 -21.42 -19.93
C LEU A 6 6.64 -20.58 -20.00
N ALA A 7 6.88 -19.98 -21.16
CA ALA A 7 7.86 -18.92 -21.29
C ALA A 7 7.27 -17.67 -20.60
N VAL A 8 7.60 -17.46 -19.34
CA VAL A 8 7.43 -16.18 -18.68
C VAL A 8 8.34 -15.19 -19.42
N ALA A 9 7.74 -14.43 -20.33
CA ALA A 9 8.42 -13.31 -20.95
C ALA A 9 8.63 -12.27 -19.85
N LEU A 10 9.81 -12.30 -19.23
CA LEU A 10 10.35 -11.21 -18.46
C LEU A 10 10.45 -10.01 -19.41
N VAL A 11 9.45 -9.14 -19.40
CA VAL A 11 9.61 -7.77 -19.88
C VAL A 11 10.49 -7.08 -18.84
N ALA A 12 11.78 -7.34 -18.94
CA ALA A 12 12.79 -6.49 -18.35
C ALA A 12 12.71 -5.16 -19.12
N SER A 13 11.82 -4.27 -18.68
CA SER A 13 12.01 -2.85 -18.92
C SER A 13 13.36 -2.53 -18.29
N ALA A 14 14.38 -2.44 -19.15
CA ALA A 14 15.68 -1.92 -18.78
C ALA A 14 15.46 -0.52 -18.22
N VAL A 15 15.31 -0.43 -16.91
CA VAL A 15 15.51 0.82 -16.19
C VAL A 15 16.97 1.15 -16.46
N TRP A 16 17.18 2.03 -17.39
CA TRP A 16 18.45 2.68 -17.60
C TRP A 16 18.79 3.39 -16.30
N VAL A 17 19.54 2.72 -15.42
CA VAL A 17 20.25 3.35 -14.33
C VAL A 17 21.36 4.17 -14.98
N GLY A 18 20.98 5.34 -15.47
CA GLY A 18 21.93 6.39 -15.71
C GLY A 18 22.51 6.73 -14.33
N VAL A 19 23.71 6.26 -14.07
CA VAL A 19 24.56 6.80 -13.02
C VAL A 19 24.77 8.27 -13.37
N CYS A 20 23.82 9.12 -12.94
CA CYS A 20 24.07 10.55 -12.80
C CYS A 20 25.06 10.64 -11.64
N GLY A 21 26.35 10.59 -11.98
CA GLY A 21 27.37 11.05 -11.05
C GLY A 21 26.94 12.44 -10.58
N GLU A 22 26.69 12.59 -9.28
CA GLU A 22 26.53 13.91 -8.66
C GLU A 22 27.73 14.73 -9.12
N LYS A 23 27.50 15.67 -10.01
CA LYS A 23 28.45 16.76 -10.23
C LYS A 23 28.44 17.51 -8.91
N ALA A 24 29.44 17.27 -8.06
CA ALA A 24 29.75 18.18 -6.97
C ALA A 24 29.88 19.57 -7.64
N ALA A 25 28.89 20.41 -7.43
CA ALA A 25 28.91 21.78 -7.91
C ALA A 25 30.18 22.40 -7.31
N ALA A 26 31.08 22.86 -8.16
CA ALA A 26 32.27 23.54 -7.69
C ALA A 26 31.80 24.74 -6.89
N VAL A 27 32.04 24.72 -5.58
CA VAL A 27 31.69 25.82 -4.68
C VAL A 27 32.42 27.07 -5.19
N ASP A 28 31.65 28.09 -5.56
CA ASP A 28 32.20 29.36 -5.98
C ASP A 28 33.07 29.92 -4.85
N ARG A 29 34.26 30.39 -5.18
CA ARG A 29 35.22 30.92 -4.20
C ARG A 29 34.62 32.00 -3.32
N ASP A 30 33.77 32.85 -3.90
CA ASP A 30 33.13 33.93 -3.17
C ASP A 30 32.08 33.39 -2.18
N GLN A 31 31.37 32.34 -2.52
CA GLN A 31 30.44 31.64 -1.63
C GLN A 31 31.19 30.95 -0.46
N ALA A 32 32.35 30.36 -0.72
CA ALA A 32 33.17 29.74 0.31
C ALA A 32 33.71 30.78 1.31
N ILE A 33 34.09 31.98 0.84
CA ILE A 33 34.54 33.10 1.68
C ILE A 33 33.36 33.60 2.53
N ALA A 34 32.19 33.84 1.90
CA ALA A 34 31.00 34.28 2.62
C ALA A 34 30.59 33.29 3.73
N LEU A 35 30.58 31.99 3.44
CA LEU A 35 30.32 30.95 4.43
C LEU A 35 31.30 30.98 5.60
N SER A 36 32.61 31.18 5.32
CA SER A 36 33.64 31.24 6.35
C SER A 36 33.45 32.49 7.26
N GLU A 37 33.10 33.64 6.67
CA GLU A 37 32.82 34.85 7.42
C GLU A 37 31.55 34.75 8.27
N ALA A 38 30.49 34.15 7.71
CA ALA A 38 29.28 33.88 8.48
C ALA A 38 29.55 32.92 9.64
N TYR A 39 30.39 31.91 9.46
CA TYR A 39 30.81 30.99 10.53
C TYR A 39 31.55 31.71 11.65
N LYS A 40 32.47 32.65 11.33
CA LYS A 40 33.17 33.46 12.33
C LYS A 40 32.19 34.29 13.18
N ARG A 41 31.12 34.84 12.57
CA ARG A 41 30.07 35.56 13.31
C ARG A 41 29.30 34.65 14.26
N VAL A 42 28.99 33.43 13.82
CA VAL A 42 28.35 32.41 14.69
C VAL A 42 29.28 32.01 15.86
N LEU A 43 30.59 31.89 15.62
CA LEU A 43 31.55 31.58 16.68
C LEU A 43 31.68 32.75 17.70
N ALA A 44 31.58 33.99 17.24
CA ALA A 44 31.64 35.18 18.13
C ALA A 44 30.41 35.30 19.03
N ASP A 45 29.22 34.92 18.53
CA ASP A 45 27.97 34.86 19.29
C ASP A 45 27.10 33.68 18.82
N PRO A 46 27.23 32.49 19.42
CA PRO A 46 26.50 31.30 19.05
C PRO A 46 24.99 31.39 19.27
N THR A 47 24.54 32.35 20.12
CA THR A 47 23.12 32.52 20.43
C THR A 47 22.41 33.49 19.49
N ASN A 48 23.16 34.19 18.65
CA ASN A 48 22.61 35.13 17.69
C ASN A 48 21.83 34.45 16.59
N ALA A 49 20.51 34.52 16.66
CA ALA A 49 19.62 33.85 15.68
C ALA A 49 19.88 34.35 14.25
N ALA A 50 20.10 35.65 14.02
CA ALA A 50 20.32 36.21 12.69
C ALA A 50 21.63 35.67 12.06
N ALA A 51 22.72 35.62 12.83
CA ALA A 51 24.01 35.09 12.37
C ALA A 51 23.90 33.58 12.04
N ASN A 52 23.19 32.82 12.86
CA ASN A 52 22.94 31.41 12.63
C ASN A 52 22.08 31.21 11.37
N MET A 53 21.03 32.00 11.18
CA MET A 53 20.17 31.90 9.98
C MET A 53 20.95 32.19 8.70
N GLU A 54 21.79 33.25 8.70
CA GLU A 54 22.63 33.56 7.55
C GLU A 54 23.64 32.44 7.23
N TYR A 55 24.32 31.91 8.26
CA TYR A 55 25.22 30.78 8.05
C TYR A 55 24.51 29.57 7.53
N ALA A 56 23.33 29.24 8.04
CA ALA A 56 22.54 28.09 7.57
C ALA A 56 22.15 28.22 6.09
N ARG A 57 21.67 29.41 5.67
CA ARG A 57 21.33 29.68 4.26
C ARG A 57 22.54 29.54 3.33
N LEU A 58 23.71 30.09 3.75
CA LEU A 58 24.94 29.95 2.98
C LEU A 58 25.42 28.50 2.92
N ALA A 59 25.30 27.73 4.01
CA ALA A 59 25.65 26.33 4.03
C ALA A 59 24.76 25.50 3.09
N GLU A 60 23.46 25.81 2.99
CA GLU A 60 22.59 25.22 1.97
C GLU A 60 23.05 25.57 0.56
N ALA A 61 23.29 26.84 0.28
CA ALA A 61 23.66 27.33 -1.05
C ALA A 61 24.96 26.67 -1.58
N VAL A 62 25.89 26.34 -0.68
CA VAL A 62 27.14 25.66 -1.05
C VAL A 62 27.05 24.13 -0.98
N GLY A 63 25.85 23.57 -0.87
CA GLY A 63 25.65 22.12 -0.86
C GLY A 63 26.08 21.41 0.41
N GLN A 64 26.04 22.09 1.59
CA GLN A 64 26.33 21.50 2.89
C GLN A 64 25.09 21.34 3.77
N PRO A 65 24.08 20.56 3.33
CA PRO A 65 22.77 20.52 3.98
C PRO A 65 22.82 19.99 5.43
N ARG A 66 23.76 19.09 5.76
CA ARG A 66 23.92 18.61 7.15
C ARG A 66 24.36 19.72 8.12
N LYS A 67 25.22 20.64 7.65
CA LYS A 67 25.63 21.79 8.48
C LYS A 67 24.51 22.80 8.61
N ALA A 68 23.78 23.05 7.52
CA ALA A 68 22.61 23.89 7.55
C ALA A 68 21.56 23.34 8.53
N LEU A 69 21.25 22.04 8.48
CA LEU A 69 20.31 21.37 9.36
C LEU A 69 20.67 21.61 10.85
N ALA A 70 21.91 21.28 11.24
CA ALA A 70 22.36 21.48 12.62
C ALA A 70 22.29 22.93 13.08
N THR A 71 22.46 23.87 12.15
CA THR A 71 22.38 25.29 12.46
C THR A 71 20.91 25.76 12.62
N TYR A 72 19.98 25.32 11.76
CA TYR A 72 18.56 25.60 11.92
C TYR A 72 18.00 24.97 13.21
N GLU A 73 18.44 23.75 13.57
CA GLU A 73 18.09 23.14 14.86
C GLU A 73 18.57 24.01 16.04
N ARG A 74 19.77 24.59 15.95
CA ARG A 74 20.28 25.52 16.96
C ARG A 74 19.43 26.78 17.05
N VAL A 75 19.00 27.37 15.93
CA VAL A 75 18.09 28.53 15.94
C VAL A 75 16.81 28.20 16.69
N LEU A 76 16.22 27.02 16.44
CA LEU A 76 14.98 26.60 17.08
C LEU A 76 15.10 26.29 18.57
N LEU A 77 16.32 26.09 19.12
CA LEU A 77 16.54 26.01 20.57
C LEU A 77 16.31 27.36 21.28
N TYR A 78 16.57 28.49 20.60
CA TYR A 78 16.43 29.82 21.16
C TYR A 78 15.16 30.54 20.68
N ASP A 79 14.67 30.20 19.47
CA ASP A 79 13.45 30.69 18.85
C ASP A 79 12.63 29.55 18.28
N PRO A 80 11.86 28.83 19.12
CA PRO A 80 11.10 27.63 18.69
C PRO A 80 10.02 27.91 17.65
N ASN A 81 9.58 29.16 17.52
CA ASN A 81 8.53 29.56 16.59
C ASN A 81 9.07 30.21 15.32
N ASN A 82 10.35 30.08 15.03
CA ASN A 82 10.94 30.60 13.80
C ASN A 82 10.45 29.82 12.59
N GLU A 83 9.48 30.39 11.89
CA GLU A 83 8.82 29.74 10.75
C GLU A 83 9.80 29.35 9.63
N GLU A 84 10.79 30.22 9.36
CA GLU A 84 11.78 29.93 8.32
C GLU A 84 12.69 28.79 8.71
N ALA A 85 13.17 28.74 9.95
CA ALA A 85 14.00 27.64 10.43
C ALA A 85 13.23 26.32 10.48
N LEU A 86 11.94 26.34 10.89
CA LEU A 86 11.07 25.18 10.86
C LEU A 86 10.87 24.64 9.43
N ALA A 87 10.57 25.54 8.48
CA ALA A 87 10.38 25.16 7.08
C ALA A 87 11.67 24.59 6.47
N ALA A 88 12.82 25.23 6.75
CA ALA A 88 14.13 24.76 6.30
C ALA A 88 14.50 23.40 6.88
N LEU A 89 14.25 23.19 8.18
CA LEU A 89 14.51 21.92 8.87
C LEU A 89 13.75 20.76 8.22
N VAL A 90 12.45 20.95 7.97
CA VAL A 90 11.62 19.94 7.31
C VAL A 90 12.12 19.64 5.89
N ARG A 91 12.42 20.69 5.11
CA ARG A 91 12.93 20.56 3.74
C ARG A 91 14.25 19.79 3.70
N ILE A 92 15.21 20.15 4.57
CA ILE A 92 16.54 19.53 4.59
C ILE A 92 16.48 18.09 5.12
N ARG A 93 15.68 17.81 6.15
CA ARG A 93 15.50 16.43 6.64
C ARG A 93 15.00 15.52 5.53
N ARG A 94 14.01 15.97 4.73
CA ARG A 94 13.55 15.22 3.55
C ARG A 94 14.64 15.05 2.51
N GLN A 95 15.46 16.08 2.29
CA GLN A 95 16.59 16.04 1.36
C GLN A 95 17.65 15.03 1.80
N LEU A 96 17.88 14.88 3.10
CA LEU A 96 18.88 13.99 3.69
C LEU A 96 18.34 12.59 3.98
N GLN A 97 17.04 12.35 3.81
CA GLN A 97 16.44 11.04 4.01
C GLN A 97 17.09 10.02 3.07
N PRO A 98 17.60 8.89 3.57
CA PRO A 98 18.24 7.89 2.72
C PRO A 98 17.24 7.26 1.76
N ASP A 99 17.74 6.71 0.67
CA ASP A 99 16.97 5.82 -0.18
C ASP A 99 16.66 4.54 0.60
N THR A 100 15.46 4.01 0.41
CA THR A 100 14.99 2.82 1.11
C THR A 100 14.41 1.84 0.11
N THR A 101 14.72 0.57 0.29
CA THR A 101 14.07 -0.52 -0.41
C THR A 101 13.57 -1.50 0.64
N LEU A 102 12.27 -1.69 0.68
CA LEU A 102 11.62 -2.66 1.56
C LEU A 102 11.11 -3.82 0.71
N ILE A 103 11.55 -5.03 1.03
CA ILE A 103 11.06 -6.25 0.40
C ILE A 103 10.24 -7.00 1.44
N THR A 104 8.98 -7.29 1.11
CA THR A 104 8.12 -8.15 1.91
C THR A 104 7.80 -9.40 1.11
N LEU A 105 8.06 -10.56 1.69
CA LEU A 105 7.69 -11.86 1.14
C LEU A 105 6.71 -12.51 2.10
N GLU A 106 5.69 -13.12 1.54
CA GLU A 106 4.64 -13.81 2.27
C GLU A 106 4.34 -15.14 1.60
N ALA A 107 4.20 -16.19 2.41
CA ALA A 107 3.77 -17.49 1.92
C ALA A 107 2.95 -18.19 3.02
N GLY A 108 1.98 -18.99 2.61
CA GLY A 108 1.11 -19.65 3.56
C GLY A 108 0.19 -20.68 2.96
N PHE A 109 -0.61 -21.24 3.86
CA PHE A 109 -1.67 -22.20 3.56
C PHE A 109 -2.96 -21.71 4.19
N GLY A 110 -4.06 -22.04 3.57
CA GLY A 110 -5.38 -21.72 4.07
C GLY A 110 -6.38 -22.84 3.81
N TYR A 111 -7.54 -22.69 4.42
CA TYR A 111 -8.71 -23.51 4.19
C TYR A 111 -9.90 -22.59 4.01
N GLU A 112 -10.73 -22.86 3.02
CA GLU A 112 -12.01 -22.21 2.82
C GLU A 112 -13.12 -23.25 2.75
N SER A 113 -14.21 -23.00 3.49
CA SER A 113 -15.35 -23.91 3.53
C SER A 113 -16.27 -23.74 2.32
N ASN A 114 -16.19 -22.60 1.63
CA ASN A 114 -17.03 -22.27 0.47
C ASN A 114 -16.32 -21.26 -0.45
N PRO A 115 -15.20 -21.63 -1.10
CA PRO A 115 -14.44 -20.70 -1.96
C PRO A 115 -15.25 -20.24 -3.18
N LEU A 116 -16.24 -21.00 -3.64
CA LEU A 116 -17.10 -20.64 -4.77
C LEU A 116 -18.19 -19.62 -4.39
N GLN A 117 -18.38 -19.34 -3.08
CA GLN A 117 -19.33 -18.35 -2.57
C GLN A 117 -20.76 -18.60 -3.09
N ARG A 118 -21.24 -19.82 -2.92
CA ARG A 118 -22.56 -20.28 -3.31
C ARG A 118 -23.38 -20.72 -2.11
N ASN A 119 -24.72 -20.71 -2.24
CA ASN A 119 -25.63 -21.23 -1.21
C ASN A 119 -25.81 -22.75 -1.28
N THR A 120 -25.67 -23.32 -2.47
CA THR A 120 -25.81 -24.75 -2.74
C THR A 120 -24.53 -25.31 -3.33
N ASP A 121 -24.38 -26.63 -3.33
CA ASP A 121 -23.21 -27.34 -3.87
C ASP A 121 -21.89 -26.82 -3.25
N LEU A 122 -21.88 -26.82 -1.90
CA LEU A 122 -20.76 -26.30 -1.13
C LEU A 122 -19.54 -27.21 -1.30
N GLU A 123 -18.49 -26.66 -1.83
CA GLU A 123 -17.18 -27.30 -1.93
C GLU A 123 -16.22 -26.58 -1.00
N SER A 124 -15.47 -27.33 -0.21
CA SER A 124 -14.40 -26.75 0.61
C SER A 124 -13.07 -27.02 -0.06
N SER A 125 -12.10 -26.14 0.12
CA SER A 125 -10.77 -26.35 -0.44
C SER A 125 -9.66 -25.90 0.51
N LEU A 126 -8.55 -26.65 0.47
CA LEU A 126 -7.27 -26.16 0.94
C LEU A 126 -6.67 -25.25 -0.13
N LYS A 127 -5.98 -24.21 0.32
CA LYS A 127 -5.25 -23.34 -0.59
C LYS A 127 -3.81 -23.10 -0.13
N ALA A 128 -2.92 -22.92 -1.09
CA ALA A 128 -1.59 -22.41 -0.88
C ALA A 128 -1.47 -21.04 -1.56
N TYR A 129 -0.75 -20.12 -0.94
CA TYR A 129 -0.51 -18.82 -1.54
C TYR A 129 0.88 -18.30 -1.28
N ALA A 130 1.34 -17.42 -2.16
CA ALA A 130 2.56 -16.67 -2.03
C ALA A 130 2.34 -15.23 -2.51
N ALA A 131 2.94 -14.28 -1.82
CA ALA A 131 2.93 -12.88 -2.22
C ALA A 131 4.31 -12.25 -2.05
N GLY A 132 4.62 -11.29 -2.90
CA GLY A 132 5.84 -10.50 -2.84
C GLY A 132 5.53 -9.03 -3.08
N ARG A 133 6.17 -8.17 -2.30
CA ARG A 133 6.08 -6.71 -2.44
C ARG A 133 7.47 -6.12 -2.35
N ILE A 134 7.82 -5.28 -3.31
CA ILE A 134 9.03 -4.46 -3.30
C ILE A 134 8.58 -3.02 -3.33
N GLU A 135 8.88 -2.27 -2.29
CA GLU A 135 8.66 -0.83 -2.20
C GLU A 135 10.01 -0.13 -2.17
N ASP A 136 10.27 0.63 -3.21
CA ASP A 136 11.51 1.36 -3.39
C ASP A 136 11.24 2.86 -3.39
N GLU A 137 11.85 3.56 -2.43
CA GLU A 137 11.83 5.02 -2.37
C GLU A 137 13.23 5.56 -2.55
N ARG A 138 13.44 6.26 -3.65
CA ARG A 138 14.72 6.88 -3.95
C ARG A 138 14.56 8.31 -4.45
N ARG A 139 15.64 9.03 -4.36
CA ARG A 139 15.71 10.38 -4.87
C ARG A 139 16.08 10.37 -6.35
N ILE A 140 15.24 11.02 -7.18
CA ILE A 140 15.50 11.24 -8.59
C ILE A 140 15.50 12.74 -8.82
N GLY A 141 16.68 13.34 -9.04
CA GLY A 141 16.84 14.80 -9.06
C GLY A 141 16.49 15.41 -7.70
N ASP A 142 15.57 16.36 -7.68
CA ASP A 142 15.11 17.04 -6.47
C ASP A 142 13.86 16.42 -5.84
N THR A 143 13.33 15.37 -6.43
CA THR A 143 12.06 14.74 -6.02
C THR A 143 12.30 13.32 -5.56
N ARG A 144 11.63 12.89 -4.48
CA ARG A 144 11.56 11.48 -4.13
C ARG A 144 10.52 10.78 -4.99
N TRP A 145 10.85 9.56 -5.38
CA TRP A 145 9.98 8.68 -6.15
C TRP A 145 9.75 7.41 -5.36
N ARG A 146 8.51 6.93 -5.41
CA ARG A 146 8.14 5.61 -4.92
C ARG A 146 7.81 4.72 -6.09
N THR A 147 8.40 3.53 -6.10
CA THR A 147 8.06 2.44 -7.01
C THR A 147 7.61 1.26 -6.18
N LEU A 148 6.43 0.75 -6.47
CA LEU A 148 5.87 -0.43 -5.85
C LEU A 148 5.72 -1.51 -6.90
N LEU A 149 6.36 -2.66 -6.68
CA LEU A 149 6.14 -3.90 -7.42
C LEU A 149 5.46 -4.88 -6.48
N LEU A 150 4.49 -5.62 -7.00
CA LEU A 150 3.79 -6.63 -6.24
C LEU A 150 3.40 -7.78 -7.14
N GLY A 151 3.41 -8.95 -6.53
CA GLY A 151 2.98 -10.18 -7.17
C GLY A 151 2.37 -11.09 -6.11
N ASN A 152 1.36 -11.83 -6.49
CA ASN A 152 0.75 -12.85 -5.65
C ASN A 152 0.18 -13.98 -6.50
N ALA A 153 0.08 -15.14 -5.89
CA ALA A 153 -0.53 -16.31 -6.47
C ALA A 153 -1.26 -17.10 -5.40
N GLU A 154 -2.40 -17.67 -5.74
CA GLU A 154 -3.19 -18.59 -4.94
C GLU A 154 -3.52 -19.83 -5.75
N TYR A 155 -3.42 -20.98 -5.10
CA TYR A 155 -3.71 -22.30 -5.67
C TYR A 155 -4.67 -23.04 -4.76
N PHE A 156 -5.77 -23.51 -5.31
CA PHE A 156 -6.79 -24.28 -4.61
C PHE A 156 -6.66 -25.76 -4.93
N GLY A 157 -6.77 -26.61 -3.93
CA GLY A 157 -6.62 -28.06 -4.08
C GLY A 157 -7.78 -28.73 -4.81
N ASP A 158 -9.00 -28.24 -4.58
CA ASP A 158 -10.23 -28.90 -5.03
C ASP A 158 -10.99 -28.07 -6.07
N VAL A 159 -10.75 -26.76 -6.16
CA VAL A 159 -11.43 -25.80 -7.05
C VAL A 159 -10.42 -25.00 -7.87
N SER A 160 -9.68 -25.69 -8.73
CA SER A 160 -8.56 -25.12 -9.49
C SER A 160 -8.96 -24.01 -10.48
N GLU A 161 -10.24 -23.89 -10.82
CA GLU A 161 -10.76 -22.76 -11.59
C GLU A 161 -10.61 -21.41 -10.89
N LEU A 162 -10.35 -21.42 -9.56
CA LEU A 162 -10.03 -20.22 -8.76
C LEU A 162 -8.52 -19.99 -8.63
N ASP A 163 -7.67 -20.84 -9.20
CA ASP A 163 -6.21 -20.60 -9.21
C ASP A 163 -5.91 -19.26 -9.85
N TRP A 164 -5.35 -18.36 -9.06
CA TRP A 164 -5.19 -16.98 -9.46
C TRP A 164 -3.78 -16.47 -9.26
N GLY A 165 -3.33 -15.63 -10.18
CA GLY A 165 -2.04 -14.94 -10.09
C GLY A 165 -2.14 -13.50 -10.58
N TYR A 166 -1.32 -12.64 -9.98
CA TYR A 166 -1.18 -11.26 -10.40
C TYR A 166 0.27 -10.80 -10.27
N LEU A 167 0.71 -10.03 -11.25
CA LEU A 167 1.99 -9.32 -11.21
C LEU A 167 1.79 -7.90 -11.73
N GLY A 168 2.16 -6.91 -10.95
CA GLY A 168 1.98 -5.52 -11.32
C GLY A 168 2.87 -4.56 -10.55
N GLY A 169 2.76 -3.29 -10.91
CA GLY A 169 3.48 -2.25 -10.21
C GLY A 169 3.03 -0.86 -10.58
N VAL A 170 3.33 0.08 -9.71
CA VAL A 170 3.05 1.51 -9.88
C VAL A 170 4.27 2.33 -9.50
N THR A 171 4.40 3.50 -10.10
CA THR A 171 5.49 4.43 -9.78
C THR A 171 5.02 5.87 -9.84
N GLY A 172 5.61 6.72 -9.03
CA GLY A 172 5.27 8.14 -9.03
C GLY A 172 6.07 8.98 -8.03
N PRO A 173 6.07 10.30 -8.19
CA PRO A 173 6.76 11.21 -7.29
C PRO A 173 6.05 11.35 -5.95
N ILE A 174 6.81 11.52 -4.88
CA ILE A 174 6.30 11.88 -3.56
C ILE A 174 6.43 13.39 -3.41
N LEU A 175 5.29 14.08 -3.41
CA LEU A 175 5.19 15.53 -3.34
C LEU A 175 4.80 15.93 -1.92
N PRO A 176 5.66 16.66 -1.19
CA PRO A 176 5.32 17.13 0.15
C PRO A 176 4.29 18.27 0.09
N VAL A 177 3.30 18.21 0.98
CA VAL A 177 2.32 19.26 1.21
C VAL A 177 2.42 19.71 2.68
N GLY A 178 2.96 20.89 2.90
CA GLY A 178 3.29 21.34 4.25
C GLY A 178 4.33 20.44 4.93
N THR A 179 4.20 20.25 6.24
CA THR A 179 5.20 19.55 7.05
C THR A 179 4.87 18.09 7.35
N VAL A 180 3.60 17.70 7.28
CA VAL A 180 3.10 16.42 7.81
C VAL A 180 2.40 15.54 6.76
N ILE A 181 2.10 16.06 5.57
CA ILE A 181 1.39 15.36 4.51
C ILE A 181 2.29 15.21 3.29
N SER A 182 2.16 14.09 2.59
CA SER A 182 2.67 13.90 1.24
C SER A 182 1.56 13.43 0.29
N ILE A 183 1.69 13.81 -0.97
CA ILE A 183 0.85 13.35 -2.07
C ILE A 183 1.73 12.56 -3.02
N ASN A 184 1.31 11.36 -3.37
CA ASN A 184 1.99 10.53 -4.35
C ASN A 184 1.03 10.24 -5.51
N PRO A 185 1.03 11.05 -6.59
CA PRO A 185 0.41 10.66 -7.85
C PRO A 185 1.19 9.49 -8.44
N PHE A 186 0.51 8.49 -8.95
CA PHE A 186 1.15 7.29 -9.50
C PHE A 186 0.46 6.80 -10.76
N ILE A 187 1.23 6.11 -11.58
CA ILE A 187 0.77 5.36 -12.75
C ILE A 187 1.41 3.97 -12.74
N GLY A 188 0.78 3.04 -13.40
CA GLY A 188 1.31 1.69 -13.54
C GLY A 188 0.38 0.75 -14.25
N GLY A 189 0.52 -0.53 -13.95
CA GLY A 189 -0.32 -1.58 -14.53
C GLY A 189 0.10 -2.95 -14.04
N GLY A 190 -0.58 -3.97 -14.57
CA GLY A 190 -0.32 -5.35 -14.20
C GLY A 190 -0.96 -6.33 -15.16
N VAL A 191 -0.68 -7.59 -14.90
CA VAL A 191 -1.24 -8.75 -15.61
C VAL A 191 -1.74 -9.77 -14.61
N SER A 192 -2.81 -10.47 -14.94
CA SER A 192 -3.41 -11.50 -14.11
C SER A 192 -3.60 -12.79 -14.87
N SER A 193 -3.53 -13.91 -14.17
CA SER A 193 -3.93 -15.22 -14.62
C SER A 193 -5.07 -15.77 -13.77
N LEU A 194 -5.95 -16.56 -14.35
CA LEU A 194 -7.01 -17.32 -13.69
C LEU A 194 -7.03 -18.71 -14.31
N ASP A 195 -7.19 -19.77 -13.50
CA ASP A 195 -7.16 -21.15 -13.95
C ASP A 195 -5.91 -21.47 -14.83
N ASN A 196 -4.74 -20.98 -14.38
CA ASN A 196 -3.46 -21.10 -15.08
C ASN A 196 -3.41 -20.52 -16.52
N ALA A 197 -4.41 -19.73 -16.92
CA ALA A 197 -4.46 -19.03 -18.19
C ALA A 197 -4.36 -17.51 -18.00
N TYR A 198 -3.91 -16.79 -19.04
CA TYR A 198 -3.96 -15.34 -19.04
C TYR A 198 -5.42 -14.87 -18.88
N TYR A 199 -5.66 -13.97 -17.92
CA TYR A 199 -7.00 -13.49 -17.61
C TYR A 199 -7.21 -12.04 -18.05
N TYR A 200 -6.39 -11.11 -17.58
CA TYR A 200 -6.45 -9.71 -18.01
C TYR A 200 -5.10 -9.00 -17.89
N SER A 201 -4.99 -7.87 -18.57
CA SER A 201 -4.01 -6.81 -18.29
C SER A 201 -4.72 -5.53 -17.86
N GLU A 202 -4.03 -4.70 -17.06
CA GLU A 202 -4.60 -3.44 -16.62
C GLU A 202 -3.61 -2.27 -16.68
N ALA A 203 -4.16 -1.08 -16.92
CA ALA A 203 -3.48 0.19 -16.75
C ALA A 203 -4.10 0.92 -15.56
N ILE A 204 -3.27 1.51 -14.71
CA ILE A 204 -3.68 2.11 -13.44
C ILE A 204 -3.13 3.53 -13.34
N ALA A 205 -3.94 4.44 -12.80
CA ALA A 205 -3.51 5.76 -12.35
C ALA A 205 -4.18 6.10 -11.03
N GLY A 206 -3.52 6.90 -10.20
CA GLY A 206 -4.12 7.28 -8.92
C GLY A 206 -3.35 8.34 -8.16
N LEU A 207 -3.89 8.64 -6.98
CA LEU A 207 -3.34 9.58 -6.01
C LEU A 207 -3.36 8.92 -4.63
N GLN A 208 -2.24 8.97 -3.93
CA GLN A 208 -2.15 8.56 -2.54
C GLN A 208 -1.79 9.78 -1.68
N PHE A 209 -2.55 9.99 -0.62
CA PHE A 209 -2.27 10.97 0.42
C PHE A 209 -1.86 10.22 1.67
N GLU A 210 -0.79 10.64 2.31
CA GLU A 210 -0.33 10.02 3.55
C GLU A 210 0.28 11.04 4.50
N GLY A 211 0.11 10.80 5.81
CA GLY A 211 0.69 11.65 6.82
C GLY A 211 0.10 11.42 8.21
N TYR A 212 0.66 12.15 9.19
CA TYR A 212 0.17 12.16 10.56
C TYR A 212 -0.70 13.39 10.77
N LEU A 213 -1.99 13.18 11.04
CA LEU A 213 -2.96 14.22 11.33
C LEU A 213 -3.72 13.86 12.61
N GLN A 214 -3.83 14.83 13.54
CA GLN A 214 -4.59 14.65 14.78
C GLN A 214 -4.20 13.41 15.61
N GLY A 215 -2.91 13.07 15.61
CA GLY A 215 -2.39 11.93 16.36
C GLY A 215 -2.57 10.56 15.69
N ALA A 216 -3.17 10.52 14.50
CA ALA A 216 -3.37 9.29 13.73
C ALA A 216 -2.55 9.31 12.44
N TYR A 217 -1.99 8.17 12.05
CA TYR A 217 -1.47 7.98 10.71
C TYR A 217 -2.64 7.77 9.74
N GLN A 218 -2.65 8.53 8.68
CA GLN A 218 -3.70 8.50 7.66
C GLN A 218 -3.10 8.23 6.29
N LEU A 219 -3.74 7.32 5.56
CA LEU A 219 -3.44 7.01 4.17
C LEU A 219 -4.74 6.98 3.40
N ALA A 220 -4.95 7.93 2.49
CA ALA A 220 -6.07 7.91 1.55
C ALA A 220 -5.55 7.64 0.14
N ARG A 221 -6.15 6.69 -0.56
CA ARG A 221 -5.81 6.33 -1.94
C ARG A 221 -7.05 6.36 -2.81
N LEU A 222 -6.96 7.10 -3.91
CA LEU A 222 -7.89 7.05 -5.03
C LEU A 222 -7.18 6.43 -6.21
N ARG A 223 -7.73 5.37 -6.77
CA ARG A 223 -7.20 4.66 -7.93
C ARG A 223 -8.29 4.52 -8.99
N ALA A 224 -7.91 4.68 -10.24
CA ALA A 224 -8.74 4.34 -11.40
C ALA A 224 -7.91 3.49 -12.37
N GLY A 225 -8.55 2.58 -13.07
CA GLY A 225 -7.89 1.71 -14.03
C GLY A 225 -8.84 1.26 -15.14
N TYR A 226 -8.22 0.69 -16.15
CA TYR A 226 -8.89 0.00 -17.25
C TYR A 226 -8.34 -1.41 -17.34
N ARG A 227 -9.21 -2.41 -17.42
CA ARG A 227 -8.87 -3.81 -17.63
C ARG A 227 -9.27 -4.26 -19.01
N SER A 228 -8.34 -4.96 -19.67
CA SER A 228 -8.58 -5.66 -20.92
C SER A 228 -8.44 -7.16 -20.68
N PHE A 229 -9.51 -7.88 -20.88
CA PHE A 229 -9.63 -9.30 -20.59
C PHE A 229 -9.26 -10.15 -21.83
N ASN A 230 -8.94 -11.40 -21.58
CA ASN A 230 -8.83 -12.39 -22.64
C ASN A 230 -10.17 -12.57 -23.35
N GLU A 231 -10.15 -12.79 -24.68
CA GLU A 231 -11.35 -12.99 -25.51
C GLU A 231 -12.20 -14.19 -25.04
N ASP A 232 -11.58 -15.19 -24.45
CA ASP A 232 -12.26 -16.38 -23.89
C ASP A 232 -12.82 -16.14 -22.46
N SER A 233 -12.60 -14.96 -21.88
CA SER A 233 -13.08 -14.62 -20.55
C SER A 233 -14.59 -14.35 -20.54
N VAL A 234 -15.25 -14.73 -19.46
CA VAL A 234 -16.63 -14.34 -19.19
C VAL A 234 -16.76 -12.87 -18.76
N SER A 235 -15.64 -12.22 -18.47
CA SER A 235 -15.56 -10.79 -18.12
C SER A 235 -15.27 -9.97 -19.37
N THR A 236 -15.81 -8.74 -19.42
CA THR A 236 -15.58 -7.80 -20.53
C THR A 236 -14.73 -6.63 -20.10
N ASP A 237 -14.03 -6.07 -21.06
CA ASP A 237 -13.19 -4.89 -20.86
C ASP A 237 -13.96 -3.75 -20.21
N GLY A 238 -13.33 -3.04 -19.30
CA GLY A 238 -13.99 -1.93 -18.63
C GLY A 238 -13.11 -1.11 -17.71
N PHE A 239 -13.67 0.01 -17.26
CA PHE A 239 -13.06 0.89 -16.28
C PHE A 239 -13.52 0.55 -14.88
N TYR A 240 -12.68 0.92 -13.92
CA TYR A 240 -13.01 0.86 -12.51
C TYR A 240 -12.38 2.03 -11.75
N ALA A 241 -12.92 2.31 -10.56
CA ALA A 241 -12.31 3.22 -9.61
C ALA A 241 -12.49 2.69 -8.18
N ASP A 242 -11.48 2.86 -7.34
CA ASP A 242 -11.58 2.56 -5.93
C ASP A 242 -11.02 3.70 -5.07
N PHE A 243 -11.62 3.86 -3.91
CA PHE A 243 -11.20 4.75 -2.86
C PHE A 243 -11.06 3.98 -1.56
N VAL A 244 -9.93 4.16 -0.88
CA VAL A 244 -9.66 3.60 0.45
C VAL A 244 -9.08 4.70 1.32
N TRP A 245 -9.57 4.82 2.56
CA TRP A 245 -9.02 5.76 3.53
C TRP A 245 -8.76 5.05 4.85
N ARG A 246 -7.50 4.81 5.16
CA ARG A 246 -7.07 4.11 6.36
C ARG A 246 -6.62 5.11 7.43
N TRP A 247 -7.20 4.98 8.63
CA TRP A 247 -6.80 5.68 9.83
C TRP A 247 -6.23 4.67 10.82
N ALA A 248 -4.97 4.83 11.20
CA ALA A 248 -4.35 4.05 12.26
C ALA A 248 -4.16 4.96 13.48
N ILE A 249 -4.95 4.72 14.50
CA ILE A 249 -5.03 5.50 15.74
C ILE A 249 -4.33 4.68 16.83
N PRO A 250 -3.10 5.06 17.23
CA PRO A 250 -2.38 4.35 18.28
C PRO A 250 -2.91 4.74 19.67
N GLN A 251 -2.68 3.88 20.66
CA GLN A 251 -2.89 4.16 22.08
C GLN A 251 -4.32 4.58 22.43
N VAL A 252 -5.30 3.80 21.96
CA VAL A 252 -6.73 4.09 22.20
C VAL A 252 -7.15 3.66 23.61
N VAL A 253 -6.73 2.48 24.04
CA VAL A 253 -7.05 1.89 25.34
C VAL A 253 -5.77 1.57 26.12
N ASP A 254 -4.74 1.08 25.42
CA ASP A 254 -3.47 0.63 25.97
C ASP A 254 -2.30 1.29 25.20
N PRO A 255 -1.12 1.53 25.82
CA PRO A 255 0.03 2.08 25.11
C PRO A 255 0.49 1.29 23.89
N ASP A 256 0.21 -0.01 23.84
CA ASP A 256 0.67 -0.93 22.81
C ASP A 256 -0.44 -1.35 21.83
N ASP A 257 -1.56 -0.62 21.83
CA ASP A 257 -2.68 -0.89 20.95
C ASP A 257 -2.78 0.07 19.75
N THR A 258 -3.55 -0.36 18.74
CA THR A 258 -3.89 0.45 17.57
C THR A 258 -5.29 0.10 17.06
N LEU A 259 -6.14 1.10 16.92
CA LEU A 259 -7.40 0.99 16.21
C LEU A 259 -7.20 1.43 14.75
N VAL A 260 -7.61 0.59 13.81
CA VAL A 260 -7.57 0.89 12.38
C VAL A 260 -8.99 0.97 11.86
N ILE A 261 -9.32 2.09 11.22
CA ILE A 261 -10.61 2.31 10.54
C ILE A 261 -10.33 2.52 9.07
N THR A 262 -11.01 1.75 8.21
CA THR A 262 -10.76 1.78 6.77
C THR A 262 -12.07 1.88 5.98
N PRO A 263 -12.69 3.07 5.85
CA PRO A 263 -13.76 3.25 4.90
C PRO A 263 -13.25 3.03 3.47
N HIS A 264 -14.10 2.42 2.64
CA HIS A 264 -13.79 2.12 1.26
C HIS A 264 -15.03 2.29 0.38
N ALA A 265 -14.79 2.60 -0.89
CA ALA A 265 -15.83 2.67 -1.92
C ALA A 265 -15.24 2.24 -3.26
N ARG A 266 -16.04 1.60 -4.10
CA ARG A 266 -15.65 1.10 -5.41
C ARG A 266 -16.75 1.33 -6.41
N TRP A 267 -16.34 1.59 -7.63
CA TRP A 267 -17.16 1.55 -8.81
C TRP A 267 -16.50 0.65 -9.84
N SER A 268 -17.26 -0.24 -10.45
CA SER A 268 -16.79 -1.10 -11.53
C SER A 268 -17.78 -1.00 -12.69
N GLY A 269 -17.27 -0.74 -13.87
CA GLY A 269 -17.95 -0.87 -15.16
C GLY A 269 -17.34 -1.99 -15.99
N ILE A 270 -16.86 -3.04 -15.32
CA ILE A 270 -16.33 -4.27 -15.91
C ILE A 270 -17.51 -5.24 -15.99
N GLY A 271 -17.95 -5.57 -17.18
CA GLY A 271 -19.03 -6.54 -17.35
C GLY A 271 -18.54 -7.98 -17.06
N GLY A 272 -19.49 -8.90 -16.86
CA GLY A 272 -19.22 -10.33 -16.65
C GLY A 272 -19.66 -10.85 -15.31
N VAL A 273 -19.15 -12.03 -14.95
CA VAL A 273 -19.54 -12.75 -13.72
C VAL A 273 -18.64 -12.37 -12.57
N ASP A 274 -19.24 -12.33 -11.38
CA ASP A 274 -18.54 -12.22 -10.12
C ASP A 274 -17.78 -13.51 -9.82
N ILE A 275 -16.45 -13.42 -9.69
CA ILE A 275 -15.60 -14.53 -9.24
C ILE A 275 -15.08 -14.26 -7.85
N SER A 276 -14.77 -15.34 -7.11
CA SER A 276 -14.17 -15.21 -5.78
C SER A 276 -12.87 -14.42 -5.84
N ASN A 277 -12.67 -13.56 -4.85
CA ASN A 277 -11.46 -12.77 -4.75
C ASN A 277 -10.43 -13.45 -3.87
N SER A 278 -9.18 -13.32 -4.28
CA SER A 278 -8.05 -13.57 -3.42
C SER A 278 -8.07 -12.68 -2.18
N VAL A 279 -7.79 -13.27 -1.04
CA VAL A 279 -7.64 -12.55 0.24
C VAL A 279 -6.42 -11.63 0.23
N PHE A 280 -5.44 -11.90 -0.62
CA PHE A 280 -4.13 -11.24 -0.64
C PHE A 280 -3.84 -10.43 -1.90
N GLY A 281 -4.76 -10.39 -2.84
CA GLY A 281 -4.56 -9.66 -4.09
C GLY A 281 -4.56 -8.15 -3.90
N PRO A 282 -3.72 -7.42 -4.64
CA PRO A 282 -3.81 -5.97 -4.74
C PRO A 282 -5.10 -5.53 -5.47
N ASN A 283 -5.73 -6.48 -6.12
CA ASN A 283 -6.92 -6.30 -6.93
C ASN A 283 -8.10 -7.02 -6.29
N ASP A 284 -8.69 -6.37 -5.34
CA ASP A 284 -9.91 -6.78 -4.68
C ASP A 284 -11.18 -6.30 -5.44
N ILE A 285 -11.01 -5.84 -6.69
CA ILE A 285 -12.12 -5.43 -7.56
C ILE A 285 -12.56 -6.64 -8.37
N LYS A 286 -13.76 -7.10 -8.10
CA LYS A 286 -14.41 -8.19 -8.83
C LYS A 286 -14.89 -7.71 -10.21
N PRO A 287 -14.98 -8.59 -11.20
CA PRO A 287 -15.76 -8.32 -12.40
C PRO A 287 -17.23 -8.11 -12.07
N GLY A 288 -17.88 -7.27 -12.83
CA GLY A 288 -19.28 -6.91 -12.68
C GLY A 288 -19.48 -5.39 -12.73
N ASP A 289 -20.66 -4.95 -13.20
CA ASP A 289 -21.08 -3.57 -13.13
C ASP A 289 -21.71 -3.32 -11.77
N TYR A 290 -21.01 -2.60 -10.89
CA TYR A 290 -21.51 -2.34 -9.55
C TYR A 290 -20.93 -1.09 -8.91
N VAL A 291 -21.60 -0.62 -7.87
CA VAL A 291 -21.06 0.29 -6.86
C VAL A 291 -21.05 -0.45 -5.52
N SER A 292 -19.91 -0.42 -4.83
CA SER A 292 -19.84 -0.92 -3.46
C SER A 292 -19.24 0.12 -2.52
N TRP A 293 -19.64 0.06 -1.25
CA TRP A 293 -19.12 0.92 -0.18
C TRP A 293 -19.18 0.19 1.15
N GLY A 294 -18.29 0.56 2.04
CA GLY A 294 -18.21 -0.09 3.33
C GLY A 294 -17.15 0.50 4.25
N ALA A 295 -16.92 -0.18 5.36
CA ALA A 295 -15.87 0.17 6.31
C ALA A 295 -15.41 -1.06 7.07
N ARG A 296 -14.09 -1.14 7.24
CA ARG A 296 -13.43 -2.13 8.09
C ARG A 296 -12.97 -1.46 9.38
N PHE A 297 -13.24 -2.12 10.51
CA PHE A 297 -12.79 -1.75 11.83
C PHE A 297 -11.92 -2.89 12.37
N GLU A 298 -10.69 -2.57 12.76
CA GLU A 298 -9.74 -3.55 13.29
C GLU A 298 -9.07 -2.97 14.54
N TYR A 299 -8.93 -3.78 15.56
CA TYR A 299 -8.20 -3.44 16.77
C TYR A 299 -7.07 -4.44 16.97
N PHE A 300 -5.89 -3.95 17.22
CA PHE A 300 -4.68 -4.74 17.46
C PHE A 300 -4.08 -4.33 18.80
N ASN A 301 -3.64 -5.33 19.57
CA ASN A 301 -2.91 -5.12 20.81
C ASN A 301 -1.70 -6.05 20.87
N GLN A 302 -0.53 -5.50 21.11
CA GLN A 302 0.68 -6.27 21.37
C GLN A 302 0.67 -6.71 22.85
N VAL A 303 0.06 -7.86 23.12
CA VAL A 303 -0.11 -8.41 24.48
C VAL A 303 1.19 -8.95 25.07
N ALA A 304 2.20 -9.18 24.25
CA ALA A 304 3.56 -9.53 24.64
C ALA A 304 4.53 -9.18 23.49
N ASP A 305 5.82 -9.07 23.78
CA ASP A 305 6.85 -8.76 22.76
C ASP A 305 6.82 -9.69 21.53
N TRP A 306 6.39 -10.93 21.77
CA TRP A 306 6.32 -11.98 20.76
C TRP A 306 4.91 -12.24 20.21
N LEU A 307 3.85 -11.58 20.73
CA LEU A 307 2.46 -11.84 20.35
C LEU A 307 1.65 -10.55 20.21
N THR A 308 1.10 -10.35 19.02
CA THR A 308 0.06 -9.35 18.75
C THR A 308 -1.25 -10.06 18.45
N LEU A 309 -2.31 -9.70 19.15
CA LEU A 309 -3.68 -10.17 18.89
C LEU A 309 -4.45 -9.07 18.14
N GLY A 310 -5.25 -9.48 17.19
CA GLY A 310 -6.11 -8.59 16.42
C GLY A 310 -7.52 -9.14 16.30
N GLY A 311 -8.46 -8.24 16.10
CA GLY A 311 -9.84 -8.59 15.78
C GLY A 311 -10.56 -7.43 15.14
N GLY A 312 -11.59 -7.73 14.36
CA GLY A 312 -12.30 -6.68 13.65
C GLY A 312 -13.53 -7.19 12.90
N VAL A 313 -14.12 -6.28 12.14
CA VAL A 313 -15.24 -6.57 11.25
C VAL A 313 -15.13 -5.68 10.01
N ASP A 314 -15.38 -6.26 8.85
CA ASP A 314 -15.61 -5.52 7.60
C ASP A 314 -17.10 -5.59 7.24
N PHE A 315 -17.63 -4.47 6.82
CA PHE A 315 -18.99 -4.34 6.29
C PHE A 315 -18.89 -3.78 4.89
N THR A 316 -19.52 -4.45 3.90
CA THR A 316 -19.58 -3.99 2.52
C THR A 316 -20.97 -4.18 1.95
N GLN A 317 -21.57 -3.13 1.41
CA GLN A 317 -22.77 -3.23 0.57
C GLN A 317 -22.37 -3.09 -0.90
N THR A 318 -22.92 -3.93 -1.77
CA THR A 318 -22.68 -3.93 -3.22
C THR A 318 -24.00 -3.90 -3.98
N LEU A 319 -24.18 -2.86 -4.79
CA LEU A 319 -25.35 -2.67 -5.65
C LEU A 319 -24.93 -2.94 -7.09
N TYR A 320 -25.53 -3.94 -7.73
CA TYR A 320 -25.22 -4.32 -9.11
C TYR A 320 -26.14 -3.61 -10.09
N ASP A 321 -25.60 -3.18 -11.22
CA ASP A 321 -26.38 -2.49 -12.26
C ASP A 321 -26.97 -3.44 -13.31
N HIS A 322 -26.24 -4.52 -13.65
CA HIS A 322 -26.61 -5.44 -14.74
C HIS A 322 -26.72 -6.90 -14.31
N LEU A 323 -26.61 -7.20 -13.03
CA LEU A 323 -26.94 -8.52 -12.48
C LEU A 323 -28.36 -8.49 -11.88
N TYR A 324 -29.17 -9.44 -12.27
CA TYR A 324 -30.58 -9.52 -11.87
C TYR A 324 -30.83 -10.85 -11.19
N THR A 325 -31.65 -10.81 -10.15
CA THR A 325 -32.18 -11.99 -9.49
C THR A 325 -33.15 -12.74 -10.42
N PRO A 326 -33.50 -14.00 -10.13
CA PRO A 326 -34.50 -14.74 -10.90
C PRO A 326 -35.84 -14.01 -10.99
N ASP A 327 -36.16 -13.19 -10.01
CA ASP A 327 -37.43 -12.39 -9.97
C ASP A 327 -37.31 -11.08 -10.79
N GLY A 328 -36.17 -10.82 -11.40
CA GLY A 328 -35.95 -9.64 -12.25
C GLY A 328 -35.61 -8.35 -11.50
N GLU A 329 -35.29 -8.44 -10.21
CA GLU A 329 -34.76 -7.32 -9.43
C GLU A 329 -33.23 -7.22 -9.61
N LYS A 330 -32.69 -6.01 -9.48
CA LYS A 330 -31.22 -5.84 -9.44
C LYS A 330 -30.67 -6.49 -8.19
N ARG A 331 -29.55 -7.18 -8.33
CA ARG A 331 -28.85 -7.82 -7.21
C ARG A 331 -28.29 -6.78 -6.24
N ASP A 332 -28.49 -7.01 -4.94
CA ASP A 332 -27.98 -6.23 -3.81
C ASP A 332 -27.40 -7.20 -2.77
N ASP A 333 -26.13 -7.03 -2.44
CA ASP A 333 -25.41 -7.87 -1.50
C ASP A 333 -24.96 -7.06 -0.29
N VAL A 334 -25.10 -7.63 0.89
CA VAL A 334 -24.52 -7.13 2.14
C VAL A 334 -23.57 -8.17 2.70
N LEU A 335 -22.28 -7.89 2.66
CA LEU A 335 -21.23 -8.76 3.19
C LEU A 335 -20.75 -8.26 4.55
N ILE A 336 -20.77 -9.14 5.55
CA ILE A 336 -20.25 -8.91 6.89
C ILE A 336 -19.14 -9.93 7.15
N GLU A 337 -17.93 -9.43 7.48
CA GLU A 337 -16.76 -10.27 7.65
C GLU A 337 -16.07 -10.01 9.02
N PRO A 338 -16.53 -10.64 10.11
CA PRO A 338 -15.76 -10.68 11.35
C PRO A 338 -14.44 -11.43 11.14
N LEU A 339 -13.38 -10.91 11.75
CA LEU A 339 -12.03 -11.45 11.63
C LEU A 339 -11.31 -11.44 12.98
N VAL A 340 -10.45 -12.41 13.20
CA VAL A 340 -9.50 -12.44 14.31
C VAL A 340 -8.14 -12.88 13.82
N SER A 341 -7.08 -12.37 14.43
CA SER A 341 -5.70 -12.68 14.07
C SER A 341 -4.80 -12.82 15.29
N ALA A 342 -3.80 -13.69 15.16
CA ALA A 342 -2.71 -13.81 16.10
C ALA A 342 -1.39 -13.76 15.33
N VAL A 343 -0.54 -12.77 15.62
CA VAL A 343 0.76 -12.60 14.98
C VAL A 343 1.85 -12.89 15.98
N PHE A 344 2.62 -13.93 15.73
CA PHE A 344 3.79 -14.32 16.49
C PHE A 344 5.01 -13.60 15.90
N ASN A 345 5.39 -12.51 16.56
CA ASN A 345 6.47 -11.64 16.12
C ASN A 345 7.82 -12.38 16.22
N ARG A 346 8.62 -12.35 15.19
CA ARG A 346 9.95 -12.99 15.12
C ARG A 346 9.93 -14.48 15.43
N ALA A 347 8.88 -15.21 15.01
CA ALA A 347 8.56 -16.58 15.39
C ALA A 347 9.70 -17.58 15.20
N PHE A 348 10.61 -17.35 14.25
CA PHE A 348 11.69 -18.27 13.92
C PHE A 348 13.09 -17.69 14.18
N GLY A 349 13.21 -16.66 15.04
CA GLY A 349 14.48 -15.99 15.31
C GLY A 349 15.05 -15.22 14.12
N MET A 350 14.30 -15.11 13.04
CA MET A 350 14.58 -14.33 11.86
C MET A 350 13.71 -13.06 11.82
N GLN A 351 13.84 -12.25 10.78
CA GLN A 351 12.95 -11.08 10.52
C GLN A 351 11.59 -11.56 9.94
N SER A 352 11.05 -12.64 10.49
CA SER A 352 9.84 -13.30 10.01
C SER A 352 8.81 -13.40 11.12
N ASP A 353 7.58 -13.08 10.79
CA ASP A 353 6.43 -13.22 11.65
C ASP A 353 5.58 -14.42 11.18
N LEU A 354 4.97 -15.17 12.09
CA LEU A 354 3.94 -16.14 11.78
C LEU A 354 2.58 -15.54 12.14
N ALA A 355 1.69 -15.41 11.18
CA ALA A 355 0.33 -14.96 11.39
C ALA A 355 -0.66 -16.11 11.21
N LEU A 356 -1.61 -16.19 12.13
CA LEU A 356 -2.77 -17.08 12.07
C LEU A 356 -4.01 -16.19 12.00
N ASP A 357 -4.79 -16.34 10.95
CA ASP A 357 -5.97 -15.52 10.73
C ASP A 357 -7.20 -16.42 10.56
N TYR A 358 -8.31 -16.00 11.12
CA TYR A 358 -9.63 -16.55 10.87
C TYR A 358 -10.56 -15.44 10.45
N ARG A 359 -11.34 -15.68 9.39
CA ARG A 359 -12.38 -14.80 8.87
C ARG A 359 -13.63 -15.62 8.59
N PHE A 360 -14.77 -15.04 8.90
CA PHE A 360 -16.05 -15.57 8.48
C PHE A 360 -16.71 -14.58 7.52
N GLN A 361 -17.02 -15.01 6.31
CA GLN A 361 -17.78 -14.24 5.35
C GLN A 361 -19.24 -14.63 5.47
N TRP A 362 -20.09 -13.65 5.74
CA TRP A 362 -21.52 -13.80 5.74
C TRP A 362 -22.11 -12.81 4.74
N ASN A 363 -22.52 -13.34 3.59
CA ASN A 363 -23.15 -12.56 2.54
C ASN A 363 -24.66 -12.76 2.60
N GLN A 364 -25.40 -11.67 2.70
CA GLN A 364 -26.85 -11.60 2.52
C GLN A 364 -27.12 -10.97 1.16
N SER A 365 -27.84 -11.68 0.31
CA SER A 365 -28.18 -11.24 -1.03
C SER A 365 -29.69 -11.36 -1.26
N ASN A 366 -30.26 -10.49 -2.11
CA ASN A 366 -31.59 -10.71 -2.66
C ASN A 366 -31.62 -11.79 -3.77
N ASP A 367 -30.43 -12.32 -4.15
CA ASP A 367 -30.27 -13.51 -4.96
C ASP A 367 -29.95 -14.70 -4.05
N GLU A 368 -30.90 -15.62 -3.88
CA GLU A 368 -30.76 -16.78 -2.99
C GLU A 368 -29.53 -17.63 -3.29
N GLU A 369 -29.07 -17.72 -4.53
CA GLU A 369 -27.86 -18.47 -4.88
C GLU A 369 -26.58 -17.83 -4.33
N ARG A 370 -26.65 -16.55 -3.97
CA ARG A 370 -25.53 -15.74 -3.46
C ARG A 370 -25.64 -15.42 -1.97
N ASP A 371 -26.62 -15.97 -1.30
CA ASP A 371 -26.71 -15.94 0.17
C ASP A 371 -25.82 -17.06 0.73
N PHE A 372 -24.62 -16.72 1.23
CA PHE A 372 -23.64 -17.72 1.63
C PHE A 372 -22.91 -17.40 2.92
N GLY A 373 -22.39 -18.47 3.54
CA GLY A 373 -21.37 -18.41 4.58
C GLY A 373 -20.06 -19.04 4.11
N ASN A 374 -18.91 -18.48 4.47
CA ASN A 374 -17.60 -19.03 4.18
C ASN A 374 -16.66 -18.85 5.37
N HIS A 375 -16.12 -19.93 5.91
CA HIS A 375 -15.08 -19.93 6.93
C HIS A 375 -13.70 -19.99 6.25
N ILE A 376 -12.85 -19.01 6.56
CA ILE A 376 -11.51 -18.90 6.01
C ILE A 376 -10.52 -18.93 7.16
N VAL A 377 -9.63 -19.91 7.15
CA VAL A 377 -8.51 -20.02 8.08
C VAL A 377 -7.21 -19.94 7.30
N THR A 378 -6.27 -19.10 7.74
CA THR A 378 -4.96 -18.99 7.09
C THR A 378 -3.82 -19.02 8.11
N ALA A 379 -2.73 -19.67 7.72
CA ALA A 379 -1.46 -19.62 8.42
C ALA A 379 -0.38 -19.13 7.45
N ARG A 380 0.32 -18.04 7.79
CA ARG A 380 1.25 -17.38 6.89
C ARG A 380 2.53 -16.95 7.59
N VAL A 381 3.61 -17.03 6.86
CA VAL A 381 4.90 -16.48 7.25
C VAL A 381 5.14 -15.20 6.44
N VAL A 382 5.45 -14.12 7.14
CA VAL A 382 5.74 -12.80 6.56
C VAL A 382 7.18 -12.43 6.91
N THR A 383 8.01 -12.22 5.89
CA THR A 383 9.42 -11.83 6.06
C THR A 383 9.66 -10.46 5.45
N ARG A 384 10.39 -9.59 6.17
CA ARG A 384 10.73 -8.23 5.72
C ARG A 384 12.25 -8.05 5.71
N PHE A 385 12.75 -7.43 4.60
CA PHE A 385 14.17 -7.16 4.38
C PHE A 385 14.41 -5.69 4.11
#